data_52f3add021acdeb2cc4735c51fd02030
#
_entry.id   52f3add021acdeb2cc4735c51fd02030
#
_cell.length_a   1.000
_cell.length_b   1.000
_cell.length_c   1.000
_cell.angle_alpha   90.00
_cell.angle_beta   90.00
_cell.angle_gamma   90.00
#
_symmetry.space_group_name_H-M   'P 1'
#
loop_
_entity.id
_entity.type
_entity.pdbx_description
1 polymer ?
#
loop_
_entity_poly.entity_id
_entity_poly.type
_entity_poly.pdbx_seq_one_letter_code
_entity_poly.pdbx_strand_id
1 'polypeptide(L)'
;MKTTVLIAALLLPLPALAASPFDGTWKIDVGSAKPPDKPNIFQLQNGTYTCTSCADPFTVPADGAAHPIADNPYIDSVAIRIVDARGIVETDSKAGKDVFIWTMTVAADGQTMTTVLVDNSAVNGVPAGGKIFQARVKPGPAGAHAVSGEWHATRYEGYSDSALTMTLKLDGDRFSFSQPTGQSYTATLGGPAVPYTGDPGITTVSATRAGPDTVVETDMRDGKIIATNTMTTLDGKKLEDTFVDKLRGSTQSLTLVKQ
;
A
#
# COMPACT_ATOMS: atom_id res chain seq x y z
N MET A 1 -7.48 12.33 77.78
CA MET A 1 -8.36 12.05 76.65
C MET A 1 -7.58 12.32 75.33
N LYS A 2 -7.23 11.27 74.57
CA LYS A 2 -6.51 11.41 73.34
C LYS A 2 -7.55 11.26 72.21
N THR A 3 -7.80 12.34 71.46
CA THR A 3 -8.75 12.35 70.38
C THR A 3 -8.03 11.90 69.10
N THR A 4 -8.37 10.71 68.57
CA THR A 4 -7.83 10.18 67.32
C THR A 4 -8.72 10.73 66.21
N VAL A 5 -8.14 11.55 65.28
CA VAL A 5 -8.79 12.03 64.06
C VAL A 5 -8.56 11.01 62.99
N LEU A 6 -9.63 10.37 62.53
CA LEU A 6 -9.64 9.45 61.39
C LEU A 6 -9.76 10.27 60.08
N ILE A 7 -8.70 10.34 59.28
CA ILE A 7 -8.72 10.93 57.94
C ILE A 7 -9.19 9.85 56.97
N ALA A 8 -10.43 9.91 56.49
CA ALA A 8 -10.94 9.08 55.40
C ALA A 8 -10.42 9.65 54.08
N ALA A 9 -9.47 8.95 53.45
CA ALA A 9 -9.03 9.26 52.12
C ALA A 9 -10.12 8.84 51.10
N LEU A 10 -10.78 9.81 50.46
CA LEU A 10 -11.67 9.58 49.32
C LEU A 10 -10.81 9.19 48.12
N LEU A 11 -10.78 7.91 47.79
CA LEU A 11 -10.27 7.40 46.48
C LEU A 11 -11.34 7.73 45.41
N LEU A 12 -11.15 8.83 44.71
CA LEU A 12 -11.93 9.13 43.51
C LEU A 12 -11.49 8.16 42.42
N PRO A 13 -12.41 7.43 41.75
CA PRO A 13 -12.05 6.60 40.59
C PRO A 13 -11.54 7.51 39.48
N LEU A 14 -10.32 7.27 39.02
CA LEU A 14 -9.81 7.87 37.79
C LEU A 14 -10.71 7.42 36.63
N PRO A 15 -11.20 8.34 35.78
CA PRO A 15 -11.95 7.93 34.63
C PRO A 15 -11.06 7.04 33.77
N ALA A 16 -11.48 5.81 33.51
CA ALA A 16 -10.88 4.99 32.49
C ALA A 16 -11.06 5.73 31.16
N LEU A 17 -9.95 6.16 30.55
CA LEU A 17 -9.99 6.69 29.19
C LEU A 17 -10.61 5.60 28.30
N ALA A 18 -11.76 5.87 27.74
CA ALA A 18 -12.38 4.95 26.77
C ALA A 18 -11.40 4.75 25.61
N ALA A 19 -11.19 3.49 25.21
CA ALA A 19 -10.35 3.17 24.07
C ALA A 19 -10.84 3.94 22.83
N SER A 20 -9.91 4.46 22.06
CA SER A 20 -10.26 5.16 20.82
C SER A 20 -10.94 4.19 19.82
N PRO A 21 -11.90 4.66 19.01
CA PRO A 21 -12.48 3.83 17.96
C PRO A 21 -11.44 3.34 16.93
N PHE A 22 -10.29 3.99 16.82
CA PHE A 22 -9.16 3.55 15.99
C PHE A 22 -8.39 2.38 16.59
N ASP A 23 -8.35 2.23 17.94
CA ASP A 23 -7.49 1.26 18.60
C ASP A 23 -7.82 -0.16 18.21
N GLY A 24 -6.79 -0.90 17.79
CA GLY A 24 -6.87 -2.33 17.54
C GLY A 24 -6.18 -2.77 16.26
N THR A 25 -6.32 -4.06 15.98
CA THR A 25 -5.85 -4.69 14.76
C THR A 25 -6.97 -4.66 13.72
N TRP A 26 -6.64 -4.24 12.52
CA TRP A 26 -7.54 -4.06 11.40
C TRP A 26 -7.10 -4.92 10.24
N LYS A 27 -8.05 -5.57 9.57
CA LYS A 27 -7.78 -6.37 8.37
C LYS A 27 -8.58 -5.83 7.19
N ILE A 28 -7.90 -5.65 6.06
CA ILE A 28 -8.51 -5.22 4.80
C ILE A 28 -9.55 -6.28 4.36
N ASP A 29 -10.78 -5.84 4.14
CA ASP A 29 -11.79 -6.60 3.40
C ASP A 29 -11.50 -6.44 1.90
N VAL A 30 -10.80 -7.41 1.34
CA VAL A 30 -10.38 -7.41 -0.07
C VAL A 30 -11.57 -7.30 -1.02
N GLY A 31 -12.74 -7.85 -0.63
CA GLY A 31 -13.97 -7.77 -1.41
C GLY A 31 -14.56 -6.35 -1.49
N SER A 32 -14.21 -5.47 -0.55
CA SER A 32 -14.65 -4.07 -0.52
C SER A 32 -13.79 -3.15 -1.37
N ALA A 33 -12.59 -3.61 -1.79
CA ALA A 33 -11.62 -2.76 -2.45
C ALA A 33 -12.16 -2.21 -3.78
N LYS A 34 -12.17 -0.89 -3.89
CA LYS A 34 -12.36 -0.18 -5.17
C LYS A 34 -10.98 0.08 -5.73
N PRO A 35 -10.63 -0.55 -6.87
CA PRO A 35 -9.33 -0.39 -7.48
C PRO A 35 -9.01 1.06 -7.83
N PRO A 36 -7.73 1.39 -8.08
CA PRO A 36 -7.34 2.70 -8.59
C PRO A 36 -8.18 3.10 -9.80
N ASP A 37 -8.63 4.36 -9.84
CA ASP A 37 -9.46 4.92 -10.90
C ASP A 37 -8.70 5.06 -12.24
N LYS A 38 -7.35 5.02 -12.21
CA LYS A 38 -6.52 5.05 -13.41
C LYS A 38 -6.01 3.65 -13.78
N PRO A 39 -5.98 3.32 -15.09
CA PRO A 39 -5.48 2.04 -15.55
C PRO A 39 -3.97 1.89 -15.40
N ASN A 40 -3.51 0.65 -15.35
CA ASN A 40 -2.13 0.31 -15.61
C ASN A 40 -1.87 0.35 -17.12
N ILE A 41 -0.72 0.89 -17.55
CA ILE A 41 -0.37 1.07 -18.96
C ILE A 41 0.98 0.44 -19.22
N PHE A 42 0.96 -0.63 -20.01
CA PHE A 42 2.15 -1.38 -20.40
C PHE A 42 2.29 -1.41 -21.93
N GLN A 43 3.52 -1.36 -22.40
CA GLN A 43 3.84 -1.58 -23.81
C GLN A 43 5.06 -2.48 -23.93
N LEU A 44 4.91 -3.61 -24.60
CA LEU A 44 5.99 -4.51 -24.96
C LEU A 44 5.97 -4.71 -26.49
N GLN A 45 6.93 -4.10 -27.15
CA GLN A 45 7.05 -4.13 -28.62
C GLN A 45 8.50 -4.03 -29.03
N ASN A 46 8.90 -4.74 -30.07
CA ASN A 46 10.26 -4.72 -30.64
C ASN A 46 11.35 -5.02 -29.59
N GLY A 47 11.07 -5.93 -28.65
CA GLY A 47 12.00 -6.29 -27.60
C GLY A 47 12.18 -5.27 -26.46
N THR A 48 11.33 -4.24 -26.41
CA THR A 48 11.38 -3.19 -25.38
C THR A 48 10.08 -3.17 -24.59
N TYR A 49 10.19 -3.13 -23.26
CA TYR A 49 9.07 -2.99 -22.33
C TYR A 49 9.07 -1.60 -21.69
N THR A 50 7.91 -0.98 -21.66
CA THR A 50 7.67 0.32 -21.02
C THR A 50 6.49 0.23 -20.07
N CYS A 51 6.66 0.69 -18.83
CA CYS A 51 5.58 0.96 -17.88
C CYS A 51 5.45 2.47 -17.70
N THR A 52 4.39 3.07 -18.26
CA THR A 52 4.14 4.53 -18.11
C THR A 52 3.27 4.85 -16.91
N SER A 53 2.59 3.86 -16.34
CA SER A 53 1.71 3.99 -15.16
C SER A 53 2.40 3.59 -13.86
N CYS A 54 3.62 3.09 -13.89
CA CYS A 54 4.41 2.84 -12.69
C CYS A 54 4.67 4.17 -11.96
N ALA A 55 4.81 4.14 -10.63
CA ALA A 55 5.00 5.34 -9.81
C ALA A 55 6.18 6.20 -10.31
N ASP A 56 7.24 5.53 -10.75
CA ASP A 56 8.36 6.09 -11.50
C ASP A 56 8.42 5.35 -12.84
N PRO A 57 7.93 5.95 -13.95
CA PRO A 57 7.87 5.31 -15.26
C PRO A 57 9.25 4.89 -15.77
N PHE A 58 9.33 3.73 -16.40
CA PHE A 58 10.58 3.19 -16.94
C PHE A 58 10.42 2.51 -18.30
N THR A 59 11.56 2.34 -18.97
CA THR A 59 11.68 1.59 -20.24
C THR A 59 12.95 0.77 -20.20
N VAL A 60 12.83 -0.55 -20.45
CA VAL A 60 13.95 -1.49 -20.44
C VAL A 60 13.84 -2.51 -21.58
N PRO A 61 14.95 -3.12 -22.03
CA PRO A 61 14.92 -4.29 -22.91
C PRO A 61 14.15 -5.45 -22.26
N ALA A 62 13.43 -6.24 -23.06
CA ALA A 62 12.73 -7.44 -22.61
C ALA A 62 13.50 -8.69 -23.03
N ASP A 63 14.75 -8.79 -22.61
CA ASP A 63 15.72 -9.85 -22.94
C ASP A 63 15.97 -10.84 -21.81
N GLY A 64 15.27 -10.64 -20.66
CA GLY A 64 15.40 -11.45 -19.45
C GLY A 64 16.57 -11.06 -18.55
N ALA A 65 17.43 -10.12 -18.95
CA ALA A 65 18.51 -9.60 -18.11
C ALA A 65 18.01 -8.45 -17.23
N ALA A 66 18.68 -8.23 -16.09
CA ALA A 66 18.39 -7.08 -15.23
C ALA A 66 19.00 -5.81 -15.85
N HIS A 67 18.18 -4.80 -16.04
CA HIS A 67 18.56 -3.49 -16.56
C HIS A 67 18.40 -2.42 -15.49
N PRO A 68 19.38 -1.52 -15.31
CA PRO A 68 19.29 -0.49 -14.29
C PRO A 68 18.17 0.52 -14.61
N ILE A 69 17.49 0.97 -13.56
CA ILE A 69 16.58 2.11 -13.57
C ILE A 69 17.04 3.15 -12.55
N ALA A 70 16.79 4.43 -12.82
CA ALA A 70 17.19 5.51 -11.93
C ALA A 70 16.00 6.00 -11.09
N ASP A 71 16.33 6.71 -10.00
CA ASP A 71 15.42 7.54 -9.21
C ASP A 71 14.22 6.81 -8.57
N ASN A 72 14.22 5.47 -8.54
CA ASN A 72 13.18 4.72 -7.87
C ASN A 72 13.66 4.25 -6.47
N PRO A 73 12.98 4.59 -5.38
CA PRO A 73 13.41 4.23 -4.03
C PRO A 73 13.26 2.73 -3.73
N TYR A 74 12.33 2.06 -4.40
CA TYR A 74 11.98 0.65 -4.13
C TYR A 74 12.87 -0.34 -4.88
N ILE A 75 13.30 0.02 -6.10
CA ILE A 75 14.02 -0.87 -7.01
C ILE A 75 15.15 -0.10 -7.71
N ASP A 76 16.20 -0.78 -8.16
CA ASP A 76 17.30 -0.20 -8.93
C ASP A 76 17.56 -0.93 -10.24
N SER A 77 16.90 -2.05 -10.46
CA SER A 77 16.93 -2.76 -11.74
C SER A 77 15.65 -3.54 -11.98
N VAL A 78 15.33 -3.74 -13.27
CA VAL A 78 14.17 -4.49 -13.75
C VAL A 78 14.61 -5.48 -14.81
N ALA A 79 14.13 -6.73 -14.71
CA ALA A 79 14.30 -7.76 -15.74
C ALA A 79 12.93 -8.16 -16.30
N ILE A 80 12.76 -8.12 -17.60
CA ILE A 80 11.54 -8.54 -18.29
C ILE A 80 11.83 -9.81 -19.09
N ARG A 81 11.27 -10.93 -18.64
CA ARG A 81 11.35 -12.20 -19.34
C ARG A 81 10.02 -12.52 -20.02
N ILE A 82 10.06 -12.62 -21.35
CA ILE A 82 8.92 -13.08 -22.15
C ILE A 82 8.78 -14.59 -21.93
N VAL A 83 7.62 -15.05 -21.48
CA VAL A 83 7.32 -16.47 -21.24
C VAL A 83 6.76 -17.09 -22.53
N ASP A 84 5.75 -16.43 -23.11
CA ASP A 84 5.10 -16.80 -24.37
C ASP A 84 4.40 -15.57 -24.97
N ALA A 85 3.59 -15.76 -26.01
CA ALA A 85 2.87 -14.68 -26.68
C ALA A 85 1.87 -13.91 -25.78
N ARG A 86 1.55 -14.43 -24.57
CA ARG A 86 0.55 -13.87 -23.65
C ARG A 86 1.07 -13.66 -22.24
N GLY A 87 2.29 -14.08 -21.95
CA GLY A 87 2.83 -14.06 -20.60
C GLY A 87 4.22 -13.45 -20.50
N ILE A 88 4.44 -12.67 -19.43
CA ILE A 88 5.76 -12.18 -19.04
C ILE A 88 5.97 -12.38 -17.55
N VAL A 89 7.24 -12.40 -17.16
CA VAL A 89 7.65 -12.21 -15.77
C VAL A 89 8.50 -10.94 -15.73
N GLU A 90 8.09 -10.01 -14.88
CA GLU A 90 8.86 -8.84 -14.48
C GLU A 90 9.45 -9.12 -13.12
N THR A 91 10.77 -8.96 -12.98
CA THR A 91 11.50 -9.10 -11.73
C THR A 91 12.18 -7.79 -11.40
N ASP A 92 11.78 -7.22 -10.28
CA ASP A 92 12.29 -5.96 -9.78
C ASP A 92 13.27 -6.23 -8.66
N SER A 93 14.48 -5.69 -8.76
CA SER A 93 15.54 -5.93 -7.78
C SER A 93 15.99 -4.64 -7.11
N LYS A 94 16.51 -4.77 -5.87
CA LYS A 94 17.15 -3.73 -5.10
C LYS A 94 18.43 -4.26 -4.47
N ALA A 95 19.55 -3.59 -4.74
CA ALA A 95 20.87 -4.00 -4.25
C ALA A 95 21.17 -5.49 -4.52
N GLY A 96 20.79 -5.96 -5.73
CA GLY A 96 21.02 -7.34 -6.18
C GLY A 96 20.09 -8.39 -5.57
N LYS A 97 19.01 -7.99 -4.88
CA LYS A 97 17.97 -8.89 -4.36
C LYS A 97 16.66 -8.65 -5.09
N ASP A 98 15.98 -9.71 -5.49
CA ASP A 98 14.65 -9.64 -6.08
C ASP A 98 13.63 -9.26 -5.01
N VAL A 99 13.09 -8.05 -5.11
CA VAL A 99 12.13 -7.50 -4.14
C VAL A 99 10.69 -7.68 -4.59
N PHE A 100 10.40 -7.57 -5.90
CA PHE A 100 9.07 -7.86 -6.43
C PHE A 100 9.18 -8.76 -7.66
N ILE A 101 8.26 -9.72 -7.75
CA ILE A 101 8.12 -10.59 -8.92
C ILE A 101 6.67 -10.53 -9.37
N TRP A 102 6.45 -10.06 -10.60
CA TRP A 102 5.15 -9.92 -11.23
C TRP A 102 5.02 -10.91 -12.36
N THR A 103 4.15 -11.89 -12.24
CA THR A 103 3.82 -12.80 -13.34
C THR A 103 2.52 -12.33 -13.97
N MET A 104 2.59 -11.82 -15.18
CA MET A 104 1.45 -11.31 -15.94
C MET A 104 1.04 -12.29 -17.02
N THR A 105 -0.23 -12.68 -17.06
CA THR A 105 -0.76 -13.63 -18.05
C THR A 105 -2.08 -13.11 -18.60
N VAL A 106 -2.12 -12.88 -19.92
CA VAL A 106 -3.31 -12.46 -20.65
C VAL A 106 -4.10 -13.70 -21.08
N ALA A 107 -5.41 -13.70 -20.86
CA ALA A 107 -6.30 -14.78 -21.29
C ALA A 107 -6.34 -14.92 -22.82
N ALA A 108 -6.84 -16.06 -23.31
CA ALA A 108 -6.86 -16.36 -24.77
C ALA A 108 -7.72 -15.37 -25.57
N ASP A 109 -8.74 -14.79 -24.96
CA ASP A 109 -9.60 -13.76 -25.58
C ASP A 109 -8.97 -12.38 -25.66
N GLY A 110 -7.80 -12.19 -25.01
CA GLY A 110 -7.08 -10.93 -24.95
C GLY A 110 -7.75 -9.84 -24.11
N GLN A 111 -8.87 -10.14 -23.40
CA GLN A 111 -9.66 -9.13 -22.69
C GLN A 111 -9.38 -9.07 -21.20
N THR A 112 -8.82 -10.13 -20.64
CA THR A 112 -8.49 -10.19 -19.21
C THR A 112 -7.02 -10.53 -19.00
N MET A 113 -6.45 -10.02 -17.90
CA MET A 113 -5.10 -10.33 -17.47
C MET A 113 -5.11 -10.70 -15.99
N THR A 114 -4.38 -11.74 -15.63
CA THR A 114 -4.07 -12.07 -14.24
C THR A 114 -2.63 -11.70 -13.96
N THR A 115 -2.41 -10.92 -12.91
CA THR A 115 -1.08 -10.61 -12.40
C THR A 115 -0.92 -11.26 -11.03
N VAL A 116 0.11 -12.07 -10.85
CA VAL A 116 0.51 -12.64 -9.57
C VAL A 116 1.71 -11.86 -9.07
N LEU A 117 1.58 -11.30 -7.86
CA LEU A 117 2.66 -10.59 -7.17
C LEU A 117 3.25 -11.48 -6.10
N VAL A 118 4.58 -11.54 -6.04
CA VAL A 118 5.36 -11.95 -4.87
C VAL A 118 6.17 -10.75 -4.42
N ASP A 119 5.99 -10.34 -3.19
CA ASP A 119 6.68 -9.22 -2.54
C ASP A 119 7.62 -9.77 -1.46
N ASN A 120 8.91 -9.65 -1.71
CA ASN A 120 9.99 -10.07 -0.81
C ASN A 120 10.59 -8.89 -0.03
N SER A 121 9.99 -7.70 -0.11
CA SER A 121 10.53 -6.48 0.51
C SER A 121 10.29 -6.41 2.02
N ALA A 122 9.41 -7.26 2.56
CA ALA A 122 9.04 -7.25 3.97
C ALA A 122 10.25 -7.40 4.90
N VAL A 123 10.37 -6.52 5.90
CA VAL A 123 11.48 -6.47 6.86
C VAL A 123 11.62 -7.78 7.66
N ASN A 124 10.52 -8.49 7.90
CA ASN A 124 10.51 -9.78 8.58
C ASN A 124 10.99 -10.95 7.70
N GLY A 125 11.30 -10.71 6.42
CA GLY A 125 11.76 -11.70 5.46
C GLY A 125 10.69 -12.72 5.03
N VAL A 126 9.42 -12.51 5.39
CA VAL A 126 8.31 -13.37 4.98
C VAL A 126 7.67 -12.78 3.72
N PRO A 127 7.71 -13.50 2.58
CA PRO A 127 7.10 -13.01 1.35
C PRO A 127 5.61 -12.70 1.54
N ALA A 128 5.19 -11.56 1.00
CA ALA A 128 3.79 -11.19 0.88
C ALA A 128 3.36 -11.29 -0.60
N GLY A 129 2.09 -11.07 -0.91
CA GLY A 129 1.65 -11.02 -2.28
C GLY A 129 0.21 -11.48 -2.45
N GLY A 130 -0.20 -11.58 -3.72
CA GLY A 130 -1.55 -11.93 -4.08
C GLY A 130 -1.78 -11.91 -5.60
N LYS A 131 -3.03 -11.93 -6.00
CA LYS A 131 -3.45 -11.91 -7.41
C LYS A 131 -4.30 -10.69 -7.70
N ILE A 132 -4.03 -10.07 -8.84
CA ILE A 132 -4.78 -8.94 -9.38
C ILE A 132 -5.41 -9.41 -10.69
N PHE A 133 -6.72 -9.32 -10.79
CA PHE A 133 -7.45 -9.55 -12.04
C PHE A 133 -7.75 -8.21 -12.67
N GLN A 134 -7.49 -8.11 -13.97
CA GLN A 134 -7.60 -6.87 -14.70
C GLN A 134 -8.40 -7.07 -15.99
N ALA A 135 -9.21 -6.09 -16.36
CA ALA A 135 -9.90 -6.02 -17.65
C ALA A 135 -9.16 -5.05 -18.56
N ARG A 136 -9.12 -5.37 -19.85
CA ARG A 136 -8.55 -4.49 -20.86
C ARG A 136 -9.46 -3.30 -21.12
N VAL A 137 -8.91 -2.10 -20.96
CA VAL A 137 -9.59 -0.83 -21.26
C VAL A 137 -9.28 -0.41 -22.69
N LYS A 138 -8.00 -0.58 -23.10
CA LYS A 138 -7.55 -0.21 -24.43
C LYS A 138 -6.46 -1.17 -24.91
N PRO A 139 -6.52 -1.65 -26.16
CA PRO A 139 -5.46 -2.49 -26.69
C PRO A 139 -4.16 -1.71 -26.87
N GLY A 140 -3.05 -2.42 -26.85
CA GLY A 140 -1.74 -1.88 -27.25
C GLY A 140 -1.64 -1.66 -28.75
N PRO A 141 -0.52 -1.10 -29.23
CA PRO A 141 -0.26 -0.93 -30.65
C PRO A 141 -0.35 -2.24 -31.43
N ALA A 142 -0.66 -2.15 -32.71
CA ALA A 142 -0.70 -3.32 -33.60
C ALA A 142 0.67 -4.03 -33.62
N GLY A 143 0.67 -5.35 -33.48
CA GLY A 143 1.89 -6.17 -33.45
C GLY A 143 2.65 -6.15 -32.11
N ALA A 144 2.16 -5.44 -31.10
CA ALA A 144 2.71 -5.51 -29.75
C ALA A 144 2.33 -6.82 -29.05
N HIS A 145 3.13 -7.21 -28.04
CA HIS A 145 2.85 -8.36 -27.18
C HIS A 145 1.50 -8.21 -26.48
N ALA A 146 0.84 -9.33 -26.16
CA ALA A 146 -0.50 -9.33 -25.58
C ALA A 146 -0.63 -8.55 -24.26
N VAL A 147 0.41 -8.41 -23.44
CA VAL A 147 0.38 -7.60 -22.21
C VAL A 147 0.26 -6.11 -22.47
N SER A 148 0.56 -5.66 -23.71
CA SER A 148 0.49 -4.24 -24.06
C SER A 148 -0.94 -3.73 -24.04
N GLY A 149 -1.13 -2.51 -23.53
CA GLY A 149 -2.41 -1.82 -23.47
C GLY A 149 -2.68 -1.17 -22.14
N GLU A 150 -3.91 -0.75 -21.94
CA GLU A 150 -4.43 -0.18 -20.72
C GLU A 150 -5.30 -1.23 -20.00
N TRP A 151 -5.02 -1.43 -18.72
CA TRP A 151 -5.62 -2.47 -17.90
C TRP A 151 -6.19 -1.88 -16.61
N HIS A 152 -7.47 -2.10 -16.35
CA HIS A 152 -8.12 -1.69 -15.11
C HIS A 152 -8.25 -2.89 -14.17
N ALA A 153 -7.77 -2.75 -12.93
CA ALA A 153 -7.95 -3.79 -11.93
C ALA A 153 -9.44 -3.94 -11.60
N THR A 154 -9.90 -5.17 -11.49
CA THR A 154 -11.31 -5.48 -11.25
C THR A 154 -11.53 -6.25 -9.96
N ARG A 155 -10.50 -7.01 -9.52
CA ARG A 155 -10.60 -7.87 -8.34
C ARG A 155 -9.22 -8.24 -7.81
N TYR A 156 -9.16 -8.48 -6.51
CA TYR A 156 -7.97 -8.93 -5.79
C TYR A 156 -8.27 -10.25 -5.07
N GLU A 157 -7.31 -11.18 -5.03
CA GLU A 157 -7.44 -12.47 -4.36
C GLU A 157 -6.12 -12.97 -3.77
N GLY A 158 -6.23 -13.82 -2.74
CA GLY A 158 -5.10 -14.61 -2.22
C GLY A 158 -3.97 -13.78 -1.63
N TYR A 159 -4.26 -12.57 -1.15
CA TYR A 159 -3.27 -11.75 -0.46
C TYR A 159 -2.94 -12.37 0.91
N SER A 160 -1.66 -12.33 1.26
CA SER A 160 -1.18 -12.82 2.56
C SER A 160 -1.72 -11.94 3.71
N ASP A 161 -2.01 -12.55 4.85
CA ASP A 161 -2.55 -11.85 6.02
C ASP A 161 -1.63 -10.72 6.49
N SER A 162 -0.30 -10.88 6.36
CA SER A 162 0.69 -9.85 6.69
C SER A 162 0.53 -8.58 5.85
N ALA A 163 0.14 -8.72 4.58
CA ALA A 163 -0.11 -7.59 3.68
C ALA A 163 -1.48 -6.93 3.91
N LEU A 164 -2.41 -7.65 4.53
CA LEU A 164 -3.78 -7.18 4.75
C LEU A 164 -4.02 -6.60 6.15
N THR A 165 -3.06 -6.76 7.07
CA THR A 165 -3.28 -6.44 8.50
C THR A 165 -2.49 -5.21 8.90
N MET A 166 -3.11 -4.33 9.69
CA MET A 166 -2.46 -3.21 10.33
C MET A 166 -2.96 -3.03 11.77
N THR A 167 -2.14 -2.44 12.62
CA THR A 167 -2.51 -2.06 13.98
C THR A 167 -2.50 -0.55 14.09
N LEU A 168 -3.60 0.01 14.59
CA LEU A 168 -3.75 1.44 14.87
C LEU A 168 -3.93 1.64 16.36
N LYS A 169 -3.40 2.76 16.88
CA LYS A 169 -3.61 3.22 18.24
C LYS A 169 -3.68 4.73 18.29
N LEU A 170 -4.66 5.26 19.02
CA LEU A 170 -4.81 6.68 19.26
C LEU A 170 -4.95 6.94 20.77
N ASP A 171 -3.88 7.46 21.38
CA ASP A 171 -3.80 7.81 22.79
C ASP A 171 -3.70 9.35 22.92
N GLY A 172 -4.81 9.98 23.29
CA GLY A 172 -4.95 11.43 23.23
C GLY A 172 -4.83 11.97 21.81
N ASP A 173 -3.74 12.66 21.51
CA ASP A 173 -3.37 13.16 20.20
C ASP A 173 -2.24 12.34 19.53
N ARG A 174 -1.75 11.29 20.19
CA ARG A 174 -0.68 10.43 19.69
C ARG A 174 -1.25 9.28 18.85
N PHE A 175 -1.10 9.36 17.54
CA PHE A 175 -1.53 8.34 16.59
C PHE A 175 -0.37 7.45 16.19
N SER A 176 -0.55 6.14 16.30
CA SER A 176 0.44 5.12 15.91
C SER A 176 -0.14 4.17 14.90
N PHE A 177 0.68 3.82 13.91
CA PHE A 177 0.42 2.84 12.87
C PHE A 177 1.55 1.83 12.83
N SER A 178 1.23 0.55 12.60
CA SER A 178 2.21 -0.50 12.31
C SER A 178 1.61 -1.63 11.48
N GLN A 179 2.46 -2.28 10.66
CA GLN A 179 2.12 -3.47 9.88
C GLN A 179 3.09 -4.62 10.16
N PRO A 180 2.65 -5.89 10.03
CA PRO A 180 3.53 -7.06 10.19
C PRO A 180 4.69 -7.10 9.19
N THR A 181 4.56 -6.43 8.04
CA THR A 181 5.59 -6.28 7.02
C THR A 181 6.72 -5.31 7.40
N GLY A 182 6.55 -4.57 8.51
CA GLY A 182 7.60 -3.74 9.12
C GLY A 182 7.39 -2.24 9.01
N GLN A 183 6.36 -1.79 8.29
CA GLN A 183 6.03 -0.37 8.20
C GLN A 183 5.49 0.13 9.54
N SER A 184 5.93 1.33 9.97
CA SER A 184 5.43 1.92 11.20
C SER A 184 5.77 3.40 11.37
N TYR A 185 4.94 4.11 12.11
CA TYR A 185 5.22 5.45 12.62
C TYR A 185 4.40 5.75 13.89
N THR A 186 4.79 6.83 14.58
CA THR A 186 3.98 7.44 15.63
C THR A 186 4.08 8.95 15.50
N ALA A 187 2.95 9.61 15.27
CA ALA A 187 2.83 11.05 15.08
C ALA A 187 1.89 11.69 16.11
N THR A 188 2.11 12.96 16.42
CA THR A 188 1.13 13.79 17.13
C THR A 188 0.16 14.36 16.10
N LEU A 189 -1.14 14.22 16.31
CA LEU A 189 -2.17 14.75 15.42
C LEU A 189 -2.08 16.28 15.34
N GLY A 190 -1.88 16.80 14.11
CA GLY A 190 -1.65 18.22 13.86
C GLY A 190 -0.23 18.71 14.19
N GLY A 191 0.66 17.79 14.61
CA GLY A 191 2.07 18.07 14.86
C GLY A 191 2.93 18.04 13.59
N PRO A 192 4.25 18.23 13.74
CA PRO A 192 5.19 18.15 12.64
C PRO A 192 5.27 16.72 12.07
N ALA A 193 5.75 16.61 10.84
CA ALA A 193 6.04 15.31 10.23
C ALA A 193 7.14 14.57 11.00
N VAL A 194 6.97 13.24 11.09
CA VAL A 194 7.88 12.31 11.77
C VAL A 194 8.47 11.31 10.78
N PRO A 195 9.60 10.64 11.07
CA PRO A 195 10.10 9.58 10.21
C PRO A 195 9.10 8.44 10.02
N TYR A 196 8.96 7.95 8.79
CA TYR A 196 8.28 6.72 8.46
C TYR A 196 9.30 5.58 8.39
N THR A 197 9.03 4.48 9.06
CA THR A 197 9.95 3.33 9.12
C THR A 197 9.42 2.21 8.22
N GLY A 198 10.33 1.50 7.56
CA GLY A 198 10.01 0.27 6.82
C GLY A 198 9.46 0.48 5.41
N ASP A 199 9.45 1.71 4.89
CA ASP A 199 9.11 2.01 3.50
C ASP A 199 10.18 2.94 2.89
N PRO A 200 10.90 2.50 1.85
CA PRO A 200 11.98 3.33 1.26
C PRO A 200 11.45 4.49 0.42
N GLY A 201 10.18 4.48 0.06
CA GLY A 201 9.54 5.53 -0.75
C GLY A 201 8.91 6.65 0.08
N ILE A 202 8.71 6.42 1.38
CA ILE A 202 8.14 7.40 2.32
C ILE A 202 9.22 7.77 3.34
N THR A 203 9.68 9.01 3.31
CA THR A 203 10.71 9.47 4.27
C THR A 203 10.10 9.98 5.56
N THR A 204 8.98 10.68 5.47
CA THR A 204 8.28 11.24 6.62
C THR A 204 6.76 11.20 6.44
N VAL A 205 6.05 11.26 7.55
CA VAL A 205 4.59 11.25 7.60
C VAL A 205 4.08 12.25 8.61
N SER A 206 2.97 12.91 8.33
CA SER A 206 2.20 13.66 9.32
C SER A 206 0.78 13.12 9.40
N ALA A 207 0.16 13.24 10.57
CA ALA A 207 -1.22 12.84 10.78
C ALA A 207 -2.02 14.02 11.35
N THR A 208 -3.24 14.20 10.85
CA THR A 208 -4.14 15.27 11.31
C THR A 208 -5.52 14.70 11.60
N ARG A 209 -6.22 15.30 12.57
CA ARG A 209 -7.62 14.98 12.84
C ARG A 209 -8.51 15.83 11.94
N ALA A 210 -9.26 15.21 11.03
CA ALA A 210 -10.20 15.90 10.15
C ALA A 210 -11.65 15.88 10.68
N GLY A 211 -11.88 15.14 11.76
CA GLY A 211 -13.19 15.01 12.41
C GLY A 211 -13.08 14.15 13.68
N PRO A 212 -14.16 13.91 14.41
CA PRO A 212 -14.14 13.07 15.61
C PRO A 212 -13.68 11.63 15.30
N ASP A 213 -14.07 11.13 14.14
CA ASP A 213 -13.85 9.75 13.70
C ASP A 213 -12.94 9.65 12.46
N THR A 214 -12.24 10.73 12.08
CA THR A 214 -11.42 10.78 10.86
C THR A 214 -10.01 11.27 11.16
N VAL A 215 -9.03 10.48 10.71
CA VAL A 215 -7.61 10.83 10.67
C VAL A 215 -7.16 10.88 9.21
N VAL A 216 -6.43 11.93 8.85
CA VAL A 216 -5.76 12.04 7.55
C VAL A 216 -4.27 11.92 7.77
N GLU A 217 -3.68 10.91 7.16
CA GLU A 217 -2.25 10.69 7.03
C GLU A 217 -1.75 11.37 5.75
N THR A 218 -0.59 11.99 5.81
CA THR A 218 0.06 12.62 4.65
C THR A 218 1.49 12.10 4.55
N ASP A 219 1.75 11.34 3.49
CA ASP A 219 3.04 10.74 3.21
C ASP A 219 3.91 11.65 2.36
N MET A 220 5.17 11.76 2.74
CA MET A 220 6.13 12.62 2.07
C MET A 220 7.40 11.88 1.72
N ARG A 221 7.96 12.22 0.56
CA ARG A 221 9.32 11.85 0.13
C ARG A 221 10.13 13.12 -0.03
N ASP A 222 11.18 13.26 0.79
CA ASP A 222 12.09 14.43 0.77
C ASP A 222 11.35 15.78 0.84
N GLY A 223 10.33 15.83 1.70
CA GLY A 223 9.50 17.02 1.93
C GLY A 223 8.40 17.26 0.88
N LYS A 224 8.28 16.42 -0.14
CA LYS A 224 7.19 16.48 -1.13
C LYS A 224 6.09 15.50 -0.77
N ILE A 225 4.84 15.96 -0.77
CA ILE A 225 3.67 15.10 -0.55
C ILE A 225 3.54 14.16 -1.74
N ILE A 226 3.55 12.83 -1.47
CA ILE A 226 3.41 11.78 -2.47
C ILE A 226 2.08 11.02 -2.36
N ALA A 227 1.49 10.97 -1.16
CA ALA A 227 0.19 10.33 -0.96
C ALA A 227 -0.55 10.93 0.22
N THR A 228 -1.84 10.62 0.31
CA THR A 228 -2.66 10.84 1.51
C THR A 228 -3.56 9.64 1.74
N ASN A 229 -3.69 9.23 3.01
CA ASN A 229 -4.68 8.25 3.48
C ASN A 229 -5.72 8.95 4.34
N THR A 230 -6.99 8.79 4.03
CA THR A 230 -8.10 9.26 4.86
C THR A 230 -8.78 8.06 5.49
N MET A 231 -8.58 7.90 6.78
CA MET A 231 -9.11 6.80 7.59
C MET A 231 -10.30 7.31 8.42
N THR A 232 -11.49 6.74 8.21
CA THR A 232 -12.70 7.10 8.95
C THR A 232 -13.29 5.88 9.63
N THR A 233 -13.41 5.88 10.96
CA THR A 233 -14.13 4.81 11.69
C THR A 233 -15.61 5.05 11.61
N LEU A 234 -16.41 4.01 11.32
CA LEU A 234 -17.86 4.12 11.21
C LEU A 234 -18.55 3.79 12.54
N ASP A 235 -18.12 2.74 13.21
CA ASP A 235 -18.76 2.21 14.42
C ASP A 235 -17.74 1.58 15.40
N GLY A 236 -16.45 1.88 15.22
CA GLY A 236 -15.35 1.24 15.93
C GLY A 236 -15.10 -0.23 15.54
N LYS A 237 -15.83 -0.76 14.54
CA LYS A 237 -15.68 -2.12 13.99
C LYS A 237 -15.28 -2.14 12.52
N LYS A 238 -15.64 -1.07 11.79
CA LYS A 238 -15.27 -0.85 10.39
C LYS A 238 -14.53 0.46 10.27
N LEU A 239 -13.57 0.50 9.37
CA LEU A 239 -12.80 1.67 9.00
C LEU A 239 -12.83 1.77 7.47
N GLU A 240 -13.26 2.90 6.94
CA GLU A 240 -13.10 3.25 5.54
C GLU A 240 -11.75 3.93 5.36
N ASP A 241 -10.99 3.47 4.38
CA ASP A 241 -9.72 4.06 3.99
C ASP A 241 -9.77 4.49 2.52
N THR A 242 -9.39 5.75 2.29
CA THR A 242 -9.25 6.31 0.94
C THR A 242 -7.81 6.77 0.74
N PHE A 243 -7.13 6.09 -0.15
CA PHE A 243 -5.77 6.39 -0.55
C PHE A 243 -5.75 7.21 -1.85
N VAL A 244 -5.06 8.35 -1.81
CA VAL A 244 -4.82 9.20 -2.98
C VAL A 244 -3.33 9.21 -3.28
N ASP A 245 -2.95 8.54 -4.37
CA ASP A 245 -1.60 8.55 -4.91
C ASP A 245 -1.37 9.82 -5.73
N LYS A 246 -0.53 10.71 -5.23
CA LYS A 246 -0.20 11.98 -5.91
C LYS A 246 0.78 11.81 -7.06
N LEU A 247 1.60 10.76 -7.04
CA LEU A 247 2.56 10.47 -8.10
C LEU A 247 1.84 10.01 -9.38
N ARG A 248 0.86 9.11 -9.23
CA ARG A 248 0.02 8.62 -10.33
C ARG A 248 -1.23 9.49 -10.56
N GLY A 249 -1.59 10.33 -9.59
CA GLY A 249 -2.85 11.07 -9.57
C GLY A 249 -4.07 10.15 -9.57
N SER A 250 -4.00 9.02 -8.86
CA SER A 250 -5.06 8.02 -8.78
C SER A 250 -5.64 7.94 -7.37
N THR A 251 -6.88 7.45 -7.27
CA THR A 251 -7.57 7.24 -6.00
C THR A 251 -8.09 5.81 -5.93
N GLN A 252 -7.95 5.21 -4.76
CA GLN A 252 -8.55 3.92 -4.42
C GLN A 252 -9.18 3.99 -3.03
N SER A 253 -10.12 3.11 -2.75
CA SER A 253 -10.71 3.00 -1.41
C SER A 253 -11.01 1.56 -1.05
N LEU A 254 -11.05 1.28 0.24
CA LEU A 254 -11.35 -0.03 0.78
C LEU A 254 -11.92 0.09 2.20
N THR A 255 -12.47 -1.00 2.69
CA THR A 255 -12.94 -1.11 4.08
C THR A 255 -12.00 -2.05 4.84
N LEU A 256 -11.69 -1.70 6.08
CA LEU A 256 -11.03 -2.60 7.02
C LEU A 256 -12.03 -3.01 8.10
N VAL A 257 -11.86 -4.22 8.59
CA VAL A 257 -12.69 -4.80 9.67
C VAL A 257 -11.77 -5.06 10.87
N LYS A 258 -12.25 -4.65 12.04
CA LYS A 258 -11.53 -4.89 13.30
C LYS A 258 -11.50 -6.37 13.62
N GLN A 259 -10.33 -6.87 14.07
CA GLN A 259 -10.09 -8.26 14.42
C GLN A 259 -10.34 -8.52 15.91
#